data_6938b29debabaf745d2adc89fbb3270b
#
_entry.id   6938b29debabaf745d2adc89fbb3270b
#
_cell.length_a   1.000
_cell.length_b   1.000
_cell.length_c   1.000
_cell.angle_alpha   90.00
_cell.angle_beta   90.00
_cell.angle_gamma   90.00
#
_symmetry.space_group_name_H-M   'P 1'
#
loop_
_entity.id
_entity.type
_entity.pdbx_description
1 polymer ?
#
loop_
_entity_poly.entity_id
_entity_poly.type
_entity_poly.pdbx_seq_one_letter_code
_entity_poly.pdbx_strand_id
1 'polypeptide(L)'
;MELSLSSICLFKEYRLDNSVIDKQPKIKRRLKTLKQYLNQFQLIELKWIDLDLFHGLVFIFNHGVISSIGFSEDYSILSVHHEHFILNKLLSKKIASIELTKKFLIITYFEPFVACVPLEQNIKFYETGNKFKIKTNAAVKILNLEKFVKTLSHRNLTLSERFAILWWNHCHLNQTVSSDTLKNNILILSLEDLAIWPIDYSIEGEIVQVDFVFKEPCKFGLLNKHQNFLYNLVYQLFEIIYSTNRAEKQIDEDEFLKRNTIESVQLVFKIQIPLEKPCIRAEFTRCQDKILLLCDDESIMLFNIEQNILYSLNSSMPIDRFHIYPLDSIFVTCNQSGSISIYDMAFNNIQYRLRRKNFETEHFDLNQSDMIARRLQFLSPKILALFSQTDRDFKIKNSYSADCCFHLIIIPMTISFQRLIIEYVHRNLYEEAINVQRIINWNCSYDEAYSGLQSLFQNLIKLPFDDKIDDHIESTLASFLLPMTPIDYKIFEKILPSIRQLAIKFFYHLLRNGSLEKAHRLAIELKSPRLFLLLSHHYRINSDDEQALKAYEQAKSCV
;
A
#
# COMPACT_ATOMS: atom_id res chain seq x y z
N MET A 1 -19.64 -1.91 23.96
CA MET A 1 -19.38 -0.84 22.98
C MET A 1 -19.13 -1.53 21.65
N GLU A 2 -20.20 -1.72 20.89
CA GLU A 2 -20.15 -2.44 19.61
C GLU A 2 -19.59 -1.51 18.53
N LEU A 3 -18.31 -1.64 18.27
CA LEU A 3 -17.66 -1.00 17.13
C LEU A 3 -17.75 -1.96 15.93
N SER A 4 -18.89 -1.96 15.24
CA SER A 4 -18.97 -2.69 13.98
C SER A 4 -18.11 -2.00 12.92
N LEU A 5 -17.39 -2.75 12.08
CA LEU A 5 -16.76 -2.22 10.84
C LEU A 5 -17.78 -1.44 10.01
N SER A 6 -19.07 -1.77 10.16
CA SER A 6 -20.21 -1.08 9.56
C SER A 6 -20.43 0.37 10.02
N SER A 7 -19.79 0.84 11.12
CA SER A 7 -19.90 2.22 11.62
C SER A 7 -18.70 3.10 11.29
N ILE A 8 -17.73 2.61 10.49
CA ILE A 8 -16.37 3.14 10.46
C ILE A 8 -16.16 4.23 9.41
N CYS A 9 -17.00 4.36 8.39
CA CYS A 9 -16.75 5.32 7.32
C CYS A 9 -17.69 6.51 7.39
N LEU A 10 -17.14 7.70 7.64
CA LEU A 10 -17.85 8.96 7.47
C LEU A 10 -17.66 9.43 6.02
N PHE A 11 -18.75 9.53 5.28
CA PHE A 11 -18.74 10.04 3.92
C PHE A 11 -18.95 11.54 3.88
N LYS A 12 -18.05 12.27 3.23
CA LYS A 12 -18.23 13.69 2.89
C LYS A 12 -18.09 13.89 1.39
N GLU A 13 -19.18 14.32 0.78
CA GLU A 13 -19.23 14.72 -0.62
C GLU A 13 -18.95 16.22 -0.73
N TYR A 14 -17.97 16.56 -1.57
CA TYR A 14 -17.65 17.94 -1.91
C TYR A 14 -17.96 18.18 -3.38
N ARG A 15 -19.18 18.69 -3.63
CA ARG A 15 -19.51 19.21 -4.95
C ARG A 15 -18.90 20.59 -5.09
N LEU A 16 -18.11 20.79 -6.13
CA LEU A 16 -17.51 22.08 -6.45
C LEU A 16 -18.52 23.06 -7.07
N ASP A 17 -19.78 22.71 -7.05
CA ASP A 17 -20.90 23.57 -7.46
C ASP A 17 -21.43 24.40 -6.29
N ASN A 18 -22.19 25.42 -6.63
CA ASN A 18 -22.54 26.53 -5.75
C ASN A 18 -23.41 26.22 -4.50
N SER A 19 -23.79 24.96 -4.28
CA SER A 19 -24.87 24.62 -3.33
C SER A 19 -24.45 24.40 -1.87
N VAL A 20 -23.15 24.22 -1.58
CA VAL A 20 -22.71 23.75 -0.25
C VAL A 20 -22.08 24.84 0.63
N ILE A 21 -21.72 26.01 0.07
CA ILE A 21 -20.90 27.01 0.80
C ILE A 21 -21.62 28.35 0.89
N ASP A 22 -22.60 28.42 1.77
CA ASP A 22 -23.36 29.67 1.98
C ASP A 22 -22.65 30.78 2.81
N LYS A 23 -21.48 30.51 3.38
CA LYS A 23 -20.93 31.38 4.42
C LYS A 23 -19.72 32.25 4.03
N GLN A 24 -18.99 32.01 2.94
CA GLN A 24 -17.81 32.83 2.59
C GLN A 24 -17.63 33.06 1.08
N PRO A 25 -17.88 34.26 0.57
CA PRO A 25 -17.80 34.56 -0.89
C PRO A 25 -16.40 34.35 -1.48
N LYS A 26 -15.32 34.50 -0.70
CA LYS A 26 -13.95 34.26 -1.15
C LYS A 26 -13.68 32.77 -1.42
N ILE A 27 -14.14 31.88 -0.56
CA ILE A 27 -13.99 30.43 -0.72
C ILE A 27 -14.76 29.98 -1.96
N LYS A 28 -16.00 30.42 -2.10
CA LYS A 28 -16.85 30.11 -3.26
C LYS A 28 -16.19 30.51 -4.59
N ARG A 29 -15.61 31.70 -4.68
CA ARG A 29 -14.89 32.15 -5.89
C ARG A 29 -13.68 31.27 -6.19
N ARG A 30 -12.90 30.88 -5.20
CA ARG A 30 -11.70 30.05 -5.37
C ARG A 30 -12.05 28.61 -5.70
N LEU A 31 -13.10 28.04 -5.13
CA LEU A 31 -13.60 26.71 -5.54
C LEU A 31 -14.08 26.72 -6.99
N LYS A 32 -14.72 27.78 -7.45
CA LYS A 32 -15.06 27.95 -8.87
C LYS A 32 -13.81 27.94 -9.76
N THR A 33 -12.73 28.57 -9.34
CA THR A 33 -11.44 28.55 -10.05
C THR A 33 -10.85 27.13 -10.03
N LEU A 34 -10.89 26.42 -8.90
CA LEU A 34 -10.45 25.03 -8.85
C LEU A 34 -11.24 24.13 -9.81
N LYS A 35 -12.57 24.29 -9.86
CA LYS A 35 -13.43 23.60 -10.82
C LYS A 35 -13.03 23.89 -12.27
N GLN A 36 -12.68 25.14 -12.60
CA GLN A 36 -12.16 25.49 -13.91
C GLN A 36 -10.85 24.76 -14.22
N TYR A 37 -9.91 24.71 -13.26
CA TYR A 37 -8.65 23.97 -13.44
C TYR A 37 -8.88 22.48 -13.66
N LEU A 38 -9.73 21.83 -12.86
CA LEU A 38 -10.08 20.42 -13.01
C LEU A 38 -10.73 20.09 -14.37
N ASN A 39 -11.46 21.05 -14.95
CA ASN A 39 -12.08 20.90 -16.26
C ASN A 39 -11.12 21.13 -17.42
N GLN A 40 -10.17 22.04 -17.27
CA GLN A 40 -9.28 22.47 -18.35
C GLN A 40 -7.96 21.71 -18.38
N PHE A 41 -7.47 21.27 -17.22
CA PHE A 41 -6.14 20.71 -17.05
C PHE A 41 -6.19 19.29 -16.50
N GLN A 42 -5.20 18.51 -16.81
CA GLN A 42 -5.04 17.17 -16.26
C GLN A 42 -4.53 17.26 -14.84
N LEU A 43 -5.22 16.60 -13.91
CA LEU A 43 -4.74 16.39 -12.55
C LEU A 43 -3.62 15.35 -12.57
N ILE A 44 -2.41 15.74 -12.17
CA ILE A 44 -1.25 14.85 -12.11
C ILE A 44 -1.24 14.12 -10.78
N GLU A 45 -1.35 14.86 -9.67
CA GLU A 45 -1.18 14.29 -8.33
C GLU A 45 -2.17 14.89 -7.34
N LEU A 46 -2.53 14.05 -6.35
CA LEU A 46 -3.39 14.40 -5.23
C LEU A 46 -2.69 13.98 -3.95
N LYS A 47 -2.39 14.92 -3.06
CA LYS A 47 -1.68 14.65 -1.80
C LYS A 47 -2.50 15.14 -0.61
N TRP A 48 -2.42 14.39 0.47
CA TRP A 48 -2.96 14.80 1.77
C TRP A 48 -1.82 15.23 2.68
N ILE A 49 -2.02 16.31 3.41
CA ILE A 49 -1.05 16.84 4.37
C ILE A 49 -1.77 16.97 5.71
N ASP A 50 -1.33 16.19 6.69
CA ASP A 50 -1.78 16.28 8.06
C ASP A 50 -0.86 17.24 8.84
N LEU A 51 -1.48 18.22 9.48
CA LEU A 51 -0.85 19.15 10.39
C LEU A 51 -1.60 19.12 11.72
N ASP A 52 -0.94 19.54 12.78
CA ASP A 52 -1.44 19.40 14.14
C ASP A 52 -2.85 20.00 14.36
N LEU A 53 -3.21 21.07 13.65
CA LEU A 53 -4.48 21.81 13.83
C LEU A 53 -5.42 21.76 12.62
N PHE A 54 -5.01 21.24 11.49
CA PHE A 54 -5.85 21.15 10.28
C PHE A 54 -5.30 20.20 9.23
N HIS A 55 -6.16 19.81 8.32
CA HIS A 55 -5.85 18.91 7.22
C HIS A 55 -5.83 19.67 5.90
N GLY A 56 -4.99 19.25 4.98
CA GLY A 56 -4.87 19.87 3.65
C GLY A 56 -4.92 18.86 2.52
N LEU A 57 -5.77 19.11 1.53
CA LEU A 57 -5.80 18.38 0.27
C LEU A 57 -5.16 19.22 -0.83
N VAL A 58 -4.11 18.67 -1.46
CA VAL A 58 -3.33 19.39 -2.47
C VAL A 58 -3.55 18.75 -3.83
N PHE A 59 -3.97 19.55 -4.79
CA PHE A 59 -4.15 19.20 -6.20
C PHE A 59 -3.00 19.77 -7.03
N ILE A 60 -2.35 18.95 -7.81
CA ILE A 60 -1.23 19.35 -8.66
C ILE A 60 -1.60 19.10 -10.13
N PHE A 61 -1.54 20.15 -10.94
CA PHE A 61 -1.97 20.12 -12.33
C PHE A 61 -0.79 20.13 -13.31
N ASN A 62 -0.99 19.57 -14.50
CA ASN A 62 0.04 19.45 -15.54
C ASN A 62 0.56 20.79 -16.08
N HIS A 63 -0.16 21.89 -15.87
CA HIS A 63 0.26 23.24 -16.23
C HIS A 63 1.01 23.96 -15.10
N GLY A 64 1.29 23.28 -13.98
CA GLY A 64 2.15 23.79 -12.91
C GLY A 64 1.44 24.60 -11.82
N VAL A 65 0.12 24.67 -11.81
CA VAL A 65 -0.63 25.23 -10.67
C VAL A 65 -0.80 24.20 -9.60
N ILE A 66 -0.59 24.61 -8.36
CA ILE A 66 -0.90 23.81 -7.16
C ILE A 66 -2.09 24.46 -6.48
N SER A 67 -3.15 23.70 -6.30
CA SER A 67 -4.33 24.14 -5.55
C SER A 67 -4.44 23.37 -4.25
N SER A 68 -4.76 24.04 -3.16
CA SER A 68 -4.95 23.39 -1.87
C SER A 68 -6.27 23.76 -1.24
N ILE A 69 -6.89 22.79 -0.57
CA ILE A 69 -8.08 22.97 0.27
C ILE A 69 -7.67 22.65 1.69
N GLY A 70 -7.86 23.58 2.60
CA GLY A 70 -7.69 23.37 4.03
C GLY A 70 -9.01 22.98 4.69
N PHE A 71 -8.98 21.99 5.58
CA PHE A 71 -10.12 21.48 6.32
C PHE A 71 -9.89 21.68 7.82
N SER A 72 -10.98 21.86 8.55
CA SER A 72 -11.04 21.80 10.02
C SER A 72 -11.03 20.34 10.50
N GLU A 73 -10.96 20.12 11.80
CA GLU A 73 -11.07 18.80 12.43
C GLU A 73 -12.35 18.05 12.08
N ASP A 74 -13.45 18.77 11.88
CA ASP A 74 -14.74 18.21 11.44
C ASP A 74 -14.83 18.04 9.90
N TYR A 75 -13.71 18.23 9.20
CA TYR A 75 -13.61 18.18 7.74
C TYR A 75 -14.48 19.20 7.00
N SER A 76 -14.81 20.35 7.60
CA SER A 76 -15.40 21.46 6.87
C SER A 76 -14.32 22.26 6.13
N ILE A 77 -14.64 22.81 4.95
CA ILE A 77 -13.69 23.60 4.18
C ILE A 77 -13.45 24.95 4.88
N LEU A 78 -12.21 25.17 5.31
CA LEU A 78 -11.75 26.42 5.92
C LEU A 78 -11.18 27.38 4.90
N SER A 79 -10.43 26.87 3.94
CA SER A 79 -9.69 27.71 2.99
C SER A 79 -9.45 27.01 1.65
N VAL A 80 -9.29 27.80 0.60
CA VAL A 80 -8.86 27.33 -0.72
C VAL A 80 -7.79 28.29 -1.23
N HIS A 81 -6.67 27.76 -1.70
CA HIS A 81 -5.56 28.53 -2.23
C HIS A 81 -5.10 27.98 -3.56
N HIS A 82 -4.61 28.87 -4.43
CA HIS A 82 -3.96 28.54 -5.70
C HIS A 82 -2.56 29.14 -5.67
N GLU A 83 -1.56 28.30 -5.86
CA GLU A 83 -0.16 28.67 -5.88
C GLU A 83 0.39 28.50 -7.30
N HIS A 84 0.96 29.56 -7.83
CA HIS A 84 1.54 29.60 -9.18
C HIS A 84 3.08 29.53 -9.14
N PHE A 85 3.64 28.99 -8.07
CA PHE A 85 5.09 28.92 -7.86
C PHE A 85 5.82 28.25 -9.01
N ILE A 86 5.30 27.12 -9.52
CA ILE A 86 5.91 26.38 -10.63
C ILE A 86 5.90 27.23 -11.92
N LEU A 87 4.80 27.93 -12.21
CA LEU A 87 4.70 28.78 -13.38
C LEU A 87 5.64 29.99 -13.31
N ASN A 88 5.84 30.54 -12.11
CA ASN A 88 6.58 31.80 -11.95
C ASN A 88 8.10 31.61 -11.78
N LYS A 89 8.54 30.45 -11.25
CA LYS A 89 9.93 30.20 -10.86
C LYS A 89 10.58 29.02 -11.56
N LEU A 90 9.83 28.18 -12.27
CA LEU A 90 10.31 26.98 -12.93
C LEU A 90 10.11 27.07 -14.45
N LEU A 91 10.63 26.06 -15.14
CA LEU A 91 10.49 25.98 -16.61
C LEU A 91 8.99 25.87 -16.99
N SER A 92 8.56 26.69 -17.94
CA SER A 92 7.19 26.67 -18.51
C SER A 92 6.99 25.50 -19.49
N LYS A 93 7.48 24.31 -19.10
CA LYS A 93 7.43 23.09 -19.90
C LYS A 93 6.37 22.12 -19.36
N LYS A 94 5.97 21.16 -20.19
CA LYS A 94 4.92 20.21 -19.82
C LYS A 94 5.42 19.26 -18.72
N ILE A 95 4.72 19.26 -17.59
CA ILE A 95 5.05 18.42 -16.44
C ILE A 95 4.57 16.97 -16.70
N ALA A 96 5.44 16.01 -16.43
CA ALA A 96 5.14 14.59 -16.54
C ALA A 96 4.66 14.01 -15.21
N SER A 97 5.45 14.19 -14.13
CA SER A 97 5.04 13.78 -12.77
C SER A 97 5.61 14.74 -11.72
N ILE A 98 5.00 14.73 -10.55
CA ILE A 98 5.44 15.52 -9.40
C ILE A 98 5.34 14.65 -8.15
N GLU A 99 6.37 14.72 -7.33
CA GLU A 99 6.36 14.14 -6.01
C GLU A 99 6.73 15.17 -4.95
N LEU A 100 5.97 15.14 -3.85
CA LEU A 100 6.13 16.03 -2.72
C LEU A 100 6.50 15.21 -1.48
N THR A 101 7.66 15.48 -0.92
CA THR A 101 8.10 14.95 0.37
C THR A 101 8.14 16.07 1.42
N LYS A 102 8.47 15.74 2.66
CA LYS A 102 8.69 16.75 3.71
C LYS A 102 9.89 17.67 3.41
N LYS A 103 10.86 17.21 2.60
CA LYS A 103 12.12 17.91 2.33
C LYS A 103 12.22 18.46 0.91
N PHE A 104 11.57 17.84 -0.06
CA PHE A 104 11.72 18.15 -1.48
C PHE A 104 10.39 18.15 -2.23
N LEU A 105 10.29 19.05 -3.20
CA LEU A 105 9.35 18.97 -4.30
C LEU A 105 10.15 18.60 -5.55
N ILE A 106 9.90 17.44 -6.13
CA ILE A 106 10.58 16.96 -7.33
C ILE A 106 9.60 16.96 -8.48
N ILE A 107 9.99 17.57 -9.59
CA ILE A 107 9.16 17.74 -10.78
C ILE A 107 9.89 17.16 -11.97
N THR A 108 9.28 16.21 -12.66
CA THR A 108 9.76 15.68 -13.92
C THR A 108 8.98 16.32 -15.07
N TYR A 109 9.65 16.56 -16.18
CA TYR A 109 9.06 17.13 -17.37
C TYR A 109 9.02 16.10 -18.50
N PHE A 110 8.19 16.31 -19.52
CA PHE A 110 8.24 15.50 -20.74
C PHE A 110 9.58 15.63 -21.45
N GLU A 111 10.16 16.83 -21.40
CA GLU A 111 11.53 17.07 -21.84
C GLU A 111 12.54 16.50 -20.84
N PRO A 112 13.82 16.33 -21.22
CA PRO A 112 14.83 15.68 -20.39
C PRO A 112 15.34 16.57 -19.24
N PHE A 113 14.43 17.03 -18.40
CA PHE A 113 14.74 17.84 -17.22
C PHE A 113 14.04 17.32 -15.98
N VAL A 114 14.69 17.51 -14.83
CA VAL A 114 14.11 17.33 -13.49
C VAL A 114 14.40 18.57 -12.67
N ALA A 115 13.39 19.12 -12.03
CA ALA A 115 13.57 20.20 -11.08
C ALA A 115 13.46 19.66 -9.66
N CYS A 116 14.49 19.90 -8.86
CA CYS A 116 14.53 19.60 -7.43
C CYS A 116 14.44 20.89 -6.64
N VAL A 117 13.37 21.03 -5.87
CA VAL A 117 13.11 22.21 -5.05
C VAL A 117 13.24 21.78 -3.58
N PRO A 118 14.33 22.17 -2.88
CA PRO A 118 14.42 21.93 -1.44
C PRO A 118 13.33 22.73 -0.72
N LEU A 119 12.61 22.09 0.19
CA LEU A 119 11.62 22.74 1.02
C LEU A 119 12.26 23.07 2.37
N GLU A 120 11.97 24.25 2.89
CA GLU A 120 12.28 24.53 4.29
C GLU A 120 11.58 23.52 5.20
N GLN A 121 12.22 23.12 6.30
CA GLN A 121 11.75 22.10 7.25
C GLN A 121 10.36 22.36 7.86
N ASN A 122 9.75 23.49 7.49
CA ASN A 122 8.40 23.84 7.83
C ASN A 122 7.67 24.29 6.58
N ILE A 123 6.84 23.42 6.01
CA ILE A 123 5.66 23.93 5.31
C ILE A 123 4.84 24.63 6.40
N LYS A 124 5.20 25.87 6.71
CA LYS A 124 4.44 26.67 7.67
C LYS A 124 3.14 27.08 6.99
N PHE A 125 2.08 26.38 7.33
CA PHE A 125 0.78 26.98 7.22
C PHE A 125 0.77 28.12 8.23
N TYR A 126 0.80 29.34 7.75
CA TYR A 126 0.85 30.49 8.65
C TYR A 126 -0.43 30.55 9.50
N GLU A 127 -0.28 30.63 10.81
CA GLU A 127 -1.35 30.79 11.80
C GLU A 127 -2.21 32.04 11.55
N THR A 128 -1.69 33.02 10.85
CA THR A 128 -2.41 34.26 10.49
C THR A 128 -2.97 34.16 9.06
N GLY A 129 -4.04 33.38 8.89
CA GLY A 129 -4.87 33.41 7.69
C GLY A 129 -4.87 32.16 6.81
N ASN A 130 -4.62 30.96 7.35
CA ASN A 130 -4.85 29.67 6.68
C ASN A 130 -4.36 29.60 5.22
N LYS A 131 -3.11 30.00 4.95
CA LYS A 131 -2.55 30.04 3.59
C LYS A 131 -1.49 28.96 3.41
N PHE A 132 -1.73 28.02 2.51
CA PHE A 132 -0.68 27.15 2.01
C PHE A 132 0.28 27.96 1.16
N LYS A 133 1.54 28.04 1.54
CA LYS A 133 2.60 28.63 0.72
C LYS A 133 3.79 27.70 0.69
N ILE A 134 4.25 27.38 -0.51
CA ILE A 134 5.54 26.72 -0.71
C ILE A 134 6.61 27.81 -0.51
N LYS A 135 7.27 27.78 0.65
CA LYS A 135 8.46 28.61 0.87
C LYS A 135 9.71 27.82 0.53
N THR A 136 10.52 28.40 -0.32
CA THR A 136 11.86 27.90 -0.60
C THR A 136 12.85 29.03 -0.38
N ASN A 137 13.80 28.83 0.53
CA ASN A 137 14.94 29.74 0.70
C ASN A 137 16.14 29.27 -0.12
N ALA A 138 16.14 28.02 -0.57
CA ALA A 138 17.22 27.44 -1.36
C ALA A 138 17.00 27.61 -2.86
N ALA A 139 18.10 27.68 -3.61
CA ALA A 139 18.05 27.73 -5.05
C ALA A 139 17.43 26.45 -5.65
N VAL A 140 16.48 26.60 -6.56
CA VAL A 140 15.94 25.49 -7.34
C VAL A 140 17.07 24.91 -8.19
N LYS A 141 17.29 23.60 -8.11
CA LYS A 141 18.25 22.91 -8.97
C LYS A 141 17.52 22.25 -10.13
N ILE A 142 17.91 22.60 -11.35
CA ILE A 142 17.40 21.98 -12.57
C ILE A 142 18.49 21.04 -13.08
N LEU A 143 18.16 19.75 -13.16
CA LEU A 143 19.05 18.71 -13.64
C LEU A 143 18.72 18.41 -15.10
N ASN A 144 19.74 18.49 -15.97
CA ASN A 144 19.61 18.12 -17.38
C ASN A 144 19.86 16.63 -17.56
N LEU A 145 18.89 15.93 -18.16
CA LEU A 145 18.92 14.50 -18.43
C LEU A 145 19.30 14.15 -19.89
N GLU A 146 19.66 15.14 -20.73
CA GLU A 146 19.94 14.92 -22.16
C GLU A 146 21.05 13.89 -22.44
N LYS A 147 21.96 13.71 -21.48
CA LYS A 147 22.99 12.66 -21.57
C LYS A 147 22.41 11.25 -21.50
N PHE A 148 21.27 11.07 -20.84
CA PHE A 148 20.64 9.79 -20.56
C PHE A 148 19.36 9.57 -21.38
N VAL A 149 18.68 10.64 -21.77
CA VAL A 149 17.35 10.58 -22.40
C VAL A 149 17.32 11.52 -23.59
N LYS A 150 17.10 10.98 -24.79
CA LYS A 150 17.02 11.77 -26.02
C LYS A 150 15.59 12.04 -26.51
N THR A 151 14.59 11.34 -25.94
CA THR A 151 13.21 11.39 -26.43
C THR A 151 12.28 12.09 -25.45
N LEU A 152 11.24 12.73 -25.99
CA LEU A 152 10.10 13.20 -25.22
C LEU A 152 9.31 11.99 -24.73
N SER A 153 9.19 11.81 -23.41
CA SER A 153 8.46 10.69 -22.84
C SER A 153 7.80 11.07 -21.51
N HIS A 154 6.70 10.42 -21.20
CA HIS A 154 6.11 10.50 -19.87
C HIS A 154 7.06 9.79 -18.90
N ARG A 155 7.51 10.50 -17.86
CA ARG A 155 8.39 9.96 -16.82
C ARG A 155 7.63 9.83 -15.54
N ASN A 156 7.63 8.63 -15.00
CA ASN A 156 7.12 8.36 -13.68
C ASN A 156 8.22 8.57 -12.64
N LEU A 157 7.81 8.83 -11.43
CA LEU A 157 8.69 9.13 -10.31
C LEU A 157 8.23 8.37 -9.08
N THR A 158 9.16 7.74 -8.39
CA THR A 158 8.95 7.07 -7.10
C THR A 158 10.03 7.53 -6.13
N LEU A 159 9.66 7.78 -4.88
CA LEU A 159 10.55 8.35 -3.87
C LEU A 159 10.73 7.45 -2.66
N SER A 160 11.97 7.40 -2.16
CA SER A 160 12.29 6.99 -0.80
C SER A 160 12.79 8.20 0.01
N GLU A 161 13.24 7.98 1.23
CA GLU A 161 13.85 9.05 2.03
C GLU A 161 15.18 9.58 1.48
N ARG A 162 15.91 8.76 0.72
CA ARG A 162 17.26 9.04 0.22
C ARG A 162 17.37 9.12 -1.27
N PHE A 163 16.52 8.39 -1.99
CA PHE A 163 16.62 8.23 -3.43
C PHE A 163 15.29 8.53 -4.12
N ALA A 164 15.38 8.99 -5.36
CA ALA A 164 14.26 9.05 -6.29
C ALA A 164 14.58 8.15 -7.50
N ILE A 165 13.58 7.40 -7.96
CA ILE A 165 13.69 6.61 -9.18
C ILE A 165 12.80 7.25 -10.23
N LEU A 166 13.42 7.60 -11.37
CA LEU A 166 12.74 8.06 -12.57
C LEU A 166 12.71 6.92 -13.56
N TRP A 167 11.54 6.61 -14.10
CA TRP A 167 11.39 5.58 -15.11
C TRP A 167 10.37 5.95 -16.18
N TRP A 168 10.52 5.37 -17.37
CA TRP A 168 9.65 5.64 -18.51
C TRP A 168 9.63 4.45 -19.47
N ASN A 169 8.56 4.36 -20.25
CA ASN A 169 8.45 3.40 -21.34
C ASN A 169 8.78 4.11 -22.65
N HIS A 170 9.50 3.45 -23.54
CA HIS A 170 9.74 3.96 -24.87
C HIS A 170 8.42 3.96 -25.65
N CYS A 171 8.02 5.11 -26.18
CA CYS A 171 6.95 5.15 -27.18
C CYS A 171 7.46 4.41 -28.43
N HIS A 172 6.77 3.36 -28.86
CA HIS A 172 7.01 2.69 -30.14
C HIS A 172 6.64 3.62 -31.31
N LEU A 173 7.38 4.70 -31.49
CA LEU A 173 7.40 5.41 -32.76
C LEU A 173 8.33 4.61 -33.66
N ASN A 174 7.81 4.14 -34.82
CA ASN A 174 8.45 3.33 -35.87
C ASN A 174 9.78 3.92 -36.41
N GLN A 175 10.75 4.15 -35.54
CA GLN A 175 12.07 4.58 -35.93
C GLN A 175 13.07 3.46 -35.61
N THR A 176 13.73 2.98 -36.65
CA THR A 176 14.94 2.16 -36.60
C THR A 176 16.06 2.95 -35.90
N VAL A 177 15.98 3.00 -34.56
CA VAL A 177 17.04 3.56 -33.72
C VAL A 177 18.04 2.46 -33.45
N SER A 178 19.32 2.71 -33.76
CA SER A 178 20.43 1.80 -33.52
C SER A 178 20.40 1.30 -32.05
N SER A 179 20.58 0.00 -31.86
CA SER A 179 20.43 -0.76 -30.62
C SER A 179 21.23 -0.24 -29.41
N ASP A 180 22.24 0.60 -29.62
CA ASP A 180 23.17 1.02 -28.56
C ASP A 180 22.71 2.23 -27.73
N THR A 181 21.64 2.93 -28.12
CA THR A 181 21.19 4.16 -27.43
C THR A 181 19.96 3.98 -26.55
N LEU A 182 19.40 2.77 -26.45
CA LEU A 182 18.10 2.49 -25.80
C LEU A 182 18.22 1.81 -24.44
N LYS A 183 19.43 1.72 -23.87
CA LYS A 183 19.69 0.83 -22.73
C LYS A 183 19.11 1.26 -21.37
N ASN A 184 18.74 2.52 -21.15
CA ASN A 184 18.43 3.00 -19.81
C ASN A 184 17.01 3.60 -19.71
N ASN A 185 16.05 2.79 -19.25
CA ASN A 185 14.70 3.25 -18.95
C ASN A 185 14.52 3.71 -17.51
N ILE A 186 15.57 3.63 -16.68
CA ILE A 186 15.53 3.95 -15.25
C ILE A 186 16.76 4.76 -14.86
N LEU A 187 16.52 5.84 -14.12
CA LEU A 187 17.55 6.65 -13.51
C LEU A 187 17.31 6.74 -12.01
N ILE A 188 18.38 6.61 -11.24
CA ILE A 188 18.35 6.84 -9.79
C ILE A 188 18.94 8.21 -9.52
N LEU A 189 18.20 9.00 -8.76
CA LEU A 189 18.63 10.31 -8.28
C LEU A 189 18.87 10.23 -6.78
N SER A 190 20.07 10.51 -6.33
CA SER A 190 20.37 10.72 -4.92
C SER A 190 19.79 12.06 -4.47
N LEU A 191 19.03 12.06 -3.37
CA LEU A 191 18.40 13.28 -2.84
C LEU A 191 19.35 14.10 -1.95
N GLU A 192 20.50 13.54 -1.59
CA GLU A 192 21.49 14.22 -0.75
C GLU A 192 22.41 15.12 -1.56
N ASP A 193 22.96 14.62 -2.67
CA ASP A 193 23.91 15.33 -3.53
C ASP A 193 23.34 15.69 -4.90
N LEU A 194 22.14 15.20 -5.21
CA LEU A 194 21.44 15.36 -6.50
C LEU A 194 22.23 14.76 -7.68
N ALA A 195 23.04 13.75 -7.42
CA ALA A 195 23.73 12.99 -8.45
C ALA A 195 22.78 12.02 -9.15
N ILE A 196 22.95 11.85 -10.47
CA ILE A 196 22.14 10.99 -11.31
C ILE A 196 22.95 9.76 -11.70
N TRP A 197 22.38 8.57 -11.49
CA TRP A 197 22.98 7.28 -11.80
C TRP A 197 22.09 6.47 -12.72
N PRO A 198 22.55 6.11 -13.92
CA PRO A 198 21.85 5.17 -14.77
C PRO A 198 21.98 3.74 -14.20
N ILE A 199 20.99 2.91 -14.42
CA ILE A 199 21.09 1.49 -14.13
C ILE A 199 21.76 0.81 -15.33
N ASP A 200 22.90 0.15 -15.11
CA ASP A 200 23.62 -0.62 -16.13
C ASP A 200 22.95 -1.96 -16.46
N TYR A 201 21.68 -2.10 -16.17
CA TYR A 201 20.90 -3.30 -16.41
C TYR A 201 19.87 -3.07 -17.52
N SER A 202 19.89 -3.91 -18.55
CA SER A 202 18.91 -3.84 -19.64
C SER A 202 17.59 -4.44 -19.17
N ILE A 203 16.54 -3.61 -19.13
CA ILE A 203 15.18 -4.03 -18.81
C ILE A 203 14.47 -4.31 -20.13
N GLU A 204 14.07 -5.56 -20.29
CA GLU A 204 13.33 -6.01 -21.45
C GLU A 204 11.82 -5.82 -21.22
N GLY A 205 11.14 -5.17 -22.15
CA GLY A 205 9.70 -4.96 -22.13
C GLY A 205 9.23 -3.67 -21.44
N GLU A 206 7.92 -3.52 -21.36
CA GLU A 206 7.26 -2.34 -20.80
C GLU A 206 7.24 -2.40 -19.28
N ILE A 207 7.73 -1.35 -18.62
CA ILE A 207 7.68 -1.23 -17.16
C ILE A 207 6.25 -0.90 -16.74
N VAL A 208 5.70 -1.71 -15.85
CA VAL A 208 4.35 -1.55 -15.30
C VAL A 208 4.39 -0.73 -14.02
N GLN A 209 5.30 -1.08 -13.10
CA GLN A 209 5.41 -0.43 -11.80
C GLN A 209 6.85 -0.49 -11.28
N VAL A 210 7.24 0.56 -10.57
CA VAL A 210 8.49 0.62 -9.78
C VAL A 210 8.16 1.22 -8.43
N ASP A 211 8.65 0.63 -7.35
CA ASP A 211 8.47 1.18 -6.01
C ASP A 211 9.59 0.74 -5.06
N PHE A 212 9.82 1.54 -3.99
CA PHE A 212 10.78 1.20 -2.94
C PHE A 212 10.21 0.22 -1.92
N VAL A 213 11.07 -0.64 -1.39
CA VAL A 213 10.70 -1.54 -0.29
C VAL A 213 10.60 -0.74 1.01
N PHE A 214 9.49 -0.89 1.71
CA PHE A 214 9.28 -0.23 3.00
C PHE A 214 10.33 -0.69 4.02
N LYS A 215 10.89 0.26 4.79
CA LYS A 215 12.00 0.07 5.73
C LYS A 215 13.36 -0.26 5.10
N GLU A 216 13.45 -0.52 3.81
CA GLU A 216 14.68 -0.77 3.08
C GLU A 216 14.85 0.25 1.94
N PRO A 217 15.14 1.53 2.25
CA PRO A 217 15.12 2.61 1.26
C PRO A 217 16.17 2.46 0.14
N CYS A 218 17.05 1.46 0.26
CA CYS A 218 18.04 1.11 -0.77
C CYS A 218 17.59 -0.03 -1.67
N LYS A 219 16.44 -0.64 -1.40
CA LYS A 219 15.87 -1.69 -2.25
C LYS A 219 14.62 -1.20 -2.95
N PHE A 220 14.46 -1.60 -4.20
CA PHE A 220 13.27 -1.32 -4.97
C PHE A 220 12.88 -2.49 -5.85
N GLY A 221 11.59 -2.70 -5.98
CA GLY A 221 11.02 -3.67 -6.90
C GLY A 221 10.63 -3.02 -8.22
N LEU A 222 10.78 -3.78 -9.29
CA LEU A 222 10.40 -3.43 -10.64
C LEU A 222 9.54 -4.54 -11.21
N LEU A 223 8.43 -4.16 -11.81
CA LEU A 223 7.55 -5.06 -12.54
C LEU A 223 7.50 -4.63 -14.00
N ASN A 224 7.83 -5.53 -14.93
CA ASN A 224 7.77 -5.27 -16.36
C ASN A 224 7.07 -6.41 -17.11
N LYS A 225 6.48 -6.09 -18.28
CA LYS A 225 5.92 -7.08 -19.19
C LYS A 225 7.05 -7.80 -19.91
N HIS A 226 6.94 -9.11 -20.08
CA HIS A 226 7.93 -9.88 -20.81
C HIS A 226 7.79 -9.66 -22.31
N GLN A 227 8.89 -9.43 -23.03
CA GLN A 227 8.83 -9.12 -24.48
C GLN A 227 8.27 -10.25 -25.34
N ASN A 228 8.62 -11.50 -25.02
CA ASN A 228 8.30 -12.67 -25.83
C ASN A 228 7.01 -13.39 -25.43
N PHE A 229 6.46 -13.06 -24.26
CA PHE A 229 5.24 -13.67 -23.73
C PHE A 229 4.24 -12.56 -23.38
N LEU A 230 3.21 -12.42 -24.19
CA LEU A 230 2.23 -11.30 -24.17
C LEU A 230 1.60 -11.02 -22.80
N TYR A 231 1.54 -12.04 -21.93
CA TYR A 231 0.82 -11.92 -20.66
C TYR A 231 1.73 -12.09 -19.43
N ASN A 232 2.95 -12.57 -19.60
CA ASN A 232 3.84 -12.79 -18.46
C ASN A 232 4.43 -11.48 -17.96
N LEU A 233 4.44 -11.33 -16.65
CA LEU A 233 5.15 -10.27 -15.97
C LEU A 233 6.48 -10.80 -15.41
N VAL A 234 7.43 -9.90 -15.26
CA VAL A 234 8.71 -10.19 -14.60
C VAL A 234 8.86 -9.22 -13.44
N TYR A 235 8.92 -9.75 -12.24
CA TYR A 235 9.29 -8.99 -11.05
C TYR A 235 10.80 -9.11 -10.82
N GLN A 236 11.43 -7.99 -10.51
CA GLN A 236 12.87 -7.87 -10.26
C GLN A 236 13.08 -7.00 -9.02
N LEU A 237 13.86 -7.48 -8.08
CA LEU A 237 14.27 -6.74 -6.89
C LEU A 237 15.71 -6.28 -7.06
N PHE A 238 15.94 -4.99 -6.91
CA PHE A 238 17.25 -4.36 -7.00
C PHE A 238 17.69 -3.80 -5.65
N GLU A 239 18.98 -3.76 -5.42
CA GLU A 239 19.61 -3.12 -4.27
C GLU A 239 20.62 -2.07 -4.72
N ILE A 240 20.50 -0.86 -4.14
CA ILE A 240 21.42 0.26 -4.34
C ILE A 240 22.54 0.13 -3.33
N ILE A 241 23.75 -0.14 -3.81
CA ILE A 241 24.95 -0.19 -2.98
C ILE A 241 25.57 1.20 -2.97
N TYR A 242 25.76 1.74 -1.79
CA TYR A 242 26.37 3.06 -1.59
C TYR A 242 27.42 3.03 -0.49
N SER A 243 28.49 3.76 -0.69
CA SER A 243 29.51 3.96 0.33
C SER A 243 29.24 5.22 1.15
N THR A 244 29.30 5.07 2.45
CA THR A 244 29.44 6.21 3.35
C THR A 244 30.93 6.50 3.51
N ASN A 245 31.50 7.38 2.73
CA ASN A 245 32.90 7.80 2.94
C ASN A 245 33.00 8.48 4.30
N ARG A 246 33.34 7.69 5.32
CA ARG A 246 33.93 8.20 6.57
C ARG A 246 35.34 8.65 6.21
N ALA A 247 35.53 9.88 5.82
CA ALA A 247 36.84 10.47 5.84
C ALA A 247 37.25 10.57 7.31
N GLU A 248 38.02 9.58 7.78
CA GLU A 248 38.80 9.68 9.00
C GLU A 248 39.90 10.74 8.81
N LYS A 249 39.51 12.01 8.85
CA LYS A 249 40.45 13.11 9.05
C LYS A 249 39.77 14.14 9.95
N GLN A 250 40.37 14.37 11.10
CA GLN A 250 40.10 15.49 11.99
C GLN A 250 40.02 16.79 11.20
N ILE A 251 38.82 17.28 10.95
CA ILE A 251 38.53 18.61 10.41
C ILE A 251 37.21 19.05 11.05
N ASP A 252 37.19 20.28 11.50
CA ASP A 252 36.20 21.06 12.23
C ASP A 252 34.71 20.66 12.09
N GLU A 253 34.00 20.79 13.21
CA GLU A 253 32.63 20.33 13.48
C GLU A 253 31.52 20.89 12.54
N ASP A 254 31.82 21.83 11.66
CA ASP A 254 30.84 22.54 10.82
C ASP A 254 30.72 22.06 9.35
N GLU A 255 31.52 21.09 8.90
CA GLU A 255 31.51 20.59 7.51
C GLU A 255 31.23 19.10 7.37
N PHE A 256 30.26 18.57 8.14
CA PHE A 256 29.82 17.17 8.02
C PHE A 256 28.79 16.95 6.91
N LEU A 257 29.10 17.30 5.68
CA LEU A 257 28.41 16.77 4.51
C LEU A 257 28.98 15.40 4.15
N LYS A 258 28.44 14.35 4.77
CA LYS A 258 28.70 12.97 4.36
C LYS A 258 28.19 12.80 2.92
N ARG A 259 29.10 12.78 1.95
CA ARG A 259 28.77 12.46 0.56
C ARG A 259 28.58 10.94 0.46
N ASN A 260 27.34 10.48 0.44
CA ASN A 260 27.00 9.12 0.09
C ASN A 260 27.03 8.99 -1.42
N THR A 261 28.01 8.29 -1.97
CA THR A 261 28.09 8.04 -3.42
C THR A 261 27.52 6.65 -3.71
N ILE A 262 26.64 6.55 -4.71
CA ILE A 262 26.17 5.25 -5.21
C ILE A 262 27.36 4.56 -5.89
N GLU A 263 27.65 3.33 -5.48
CA GLU A 263 28.73 2.52 -6.08
C GLU A 263 28.20 1.66 -7.22
N SER A 264 27.09 0.97 -6.98
CA SER A 264 26.47 0.09 -7.96
C SER A 264 25.00 -0.16 -7.65
N VAL A 265 24.29 -0.71 -8.63
CA VAL A 265 22.93 -1.23 -8.47
C VAL A 265 22.96 -2.69 -8.86
N GLN A 266 22.57 -3.57 -7.95
CA GLN A 266 22.63 -5.01 -8.15
C GLN A 266 21.24 -5.62 -8.20
N LEU A 267 21.03 -6.57 -9.13
CA LEU A 267 19.84 -7.40 -9.16
C LEU A 267 19.97 -8.46 -8.07
N VAL A 268 19.06 -8.43 -7.09
CA VAL A 268 19.02 -9.39 -5.98
C VAL A 268 18.20 -10.61 -6.34
N PHE A 269 17.07 -10.40 -7.00
CA PHE A 269 16.09 -11.45 -7.26
C PHE A 269 15.29 -11.16 -8.53
N LYS A 270 14.92 -12.24 -9.26
CA LYS A 270 14.09 -12.16 -10.47
C LYS A 270 13.14 -13.36 -10.51
N ILE A 271 11.85 -13.10 -10.74
CA ILE A 271 10.81 -14.12 -10.88
C ILE A 271 9.88 -13.79 -12.04
N GLN A 272 9.40 -14.82 -12.73
CA GLN A 272 8.36 -14.67 -13.75
C GLN A 272 6.98 -14.96 -13.15
N ILE A 273 6.01 -14.13 -13.49
CA ILE A 273 4.62 -14.27 -13.07
C ILE A 273 3.82 -14.66 -14.31
N PRO A 274 3.41 -15.92 -14.41
CA PRO A 274 2.60 -16.37 -15.53
C PRO A 274 1.18 -15.83 -15.37
N LEU A 275 0.68 -15.10 -16.36
CA LEU A 275 -0.69 -14.65 -16.43
C LEU A 275 -1.37 -15.21 -17.67
N GLU A 276 -2.66 -15.48 -17.55
CA GLU A 276 -3.50 -15.89 -18.68
C GLU A 276 -3.96 -14.70 -19.52
N LYS A 277 -3.96 -13.50 -18.93
CA LYS A 277 -4.45 -12.26 -19.52
C LYS A 277 -3.52 -11.07 -19.27
N PRO A 278 -3.57 -10.02 -20.11
CA PRO A 278 -2.70 -8.87 -19.95
C PRO A 278 -2.99 -8.12 -18.64
N CYS A 279 -1.93 -7.76 -17.93
CA CYS A 279 -2.04 -6.88 -16.77
C CYS A 279 -2.15 -5.42 -17.23
N ILE A 280 -3.17 -4.72 -16.72
CA ILE A 280 -3.38 -3.28 -16.94
C ILE A 280 -2.69 -2.45 -15.86
N ARG A 281 -2.82 -2.89 -14.60
CA ARG A 281 -2.30 -2.17 -13.43
C ARG A 281 -1.78 -3.13 -12.38
N ALA A 282 -0.74 -2.70 -11.69
CA ALA A 282 -0.16 -3.43 -10.56
C ALA A 282 0.13 -2.47 -9.41
N GLU A 283 0.03 -2.96 -8.19
CA GLU A 283 0.50 -2.26 -6.98
C GLU A 283 1.21 -3.25 -6.06
N PHE A 284 2.33 -2.83 -5.47
CA PHE A 284 3.06 -3.61 -4.49
C PHE A 284 2.50 -3.40 -3.09
N THR A 285 2.51 -4.45 -2.27
CA THR A 285 2.44 -4.27 -0.82
C THR A 285 3.69 -3.53 -0.32
N ARG A 286 3.61 -2.86 0.82
CA ARG A 286 4.74 -2.06 1.37
C ARG A 286 6.04 -2.85 1.50
N CYS A 287 5.94 -4.11 1.89
CA CYS A 287 7.10 -4.99 2.04
C CYS A 287 7.48 -5.70 0.75
N GLN A 288 6.72 -5.50 -0.32
CA GLN A 288 6.89 -6.13 -1.63
C GLN A 288 6.98 -7.67 -1.56
N ASP A 289 6.30 -8.28 -0.60
CA ASP A 289 6.11 -9.74 -0.54
C ASP A 289 4.94 -10.21 -1.42
N LYS A 290 4.03 -9.27 -1.77
CA LYS A 290 2.87 -9.52 -2.63
C LYS A 290 2.68 -8.41 -3.66
N ILE A 291 2.07 -8.77 -4.77
CA ILE A 291 1.71 -7.86 -5.86
C ILE A 291 0.23 -8.04 -6.16
N LEU A 292 -0.53 -6.96 -6.09
CA LEU A 292 -1.92 -6.94 -6.53
C LEU A 292 -1.97 -6.52 -8.00
N LEU A 293 -2.63 -7.31 -8.83
CA LEU A 293 -2.68 -7.18 -10.29
C LEU A 293 -4.13 -7.01 -10.74
N LEU A 294 -4.38 -6.08 -11.65
CA LEU A 294 -5.63 -5.94 -12.39
C LEU A 294 -5.40 -6.32 -13.84
N CYS A 295 -6.16 -7.27 -14.33
CA CYS A 295 -6.11 -7.73 -15.72
C CYS A 295 -7.17 -7.02 -16.60
N ASP A 296 -7.03 -7.15 -17.90
CA ASP A 296 -7.93 -6.50 -18.88
C ASP A 296 -9.36 -7.08 -18.90
N ASP A 297 -9.54 -8.28 -18.34
CA ASP A 297 -10.86 -8.88 -18.09
C ASP A 297 -11.49 -8.42 -16.75
N GLU A 298 -10.94 -7.36 -16.14
CA GLU A 298 -11.42 -6.80 -14.88
C GLU A 298 -11.22 -7.73 -13.66
N SER A 299 -10.48 -8.84 -13.83
CA SER A 299 -10.12 -9.73 -12.72
C SER A 299 -8.98 -9.15 -11.89
N ILE A 300 -9.05 -9.35 -10.57
CA ILE A 300 -7.97 -9.02 -9.64
C ILE A 300 -7.29 -10.29 -9.20
N MET A 301 -5.96 -10.25 -9.19
CA MET A 301 -5.10 -11.34 -8.77
C MET A 301 -4.09 -10.84 -7.74
N LEU A 302 -3.79 -11.66 -6.74
CA LEU A 302 -2.74 -11.43 -5.75
C LEU A 302 -1.63 -12.45 -5.97
N PHE A 303 -0.47 -11.99 -6.35
CA PHE A 303 0.72 -12.82 -6.49
C PHE A 303 1.56 -12.77 -5.21
N ASN A 304 1.80 -13.92 -4.61
CA ASN A 304 2.73 -14.06 -3.50
C ASN A 304 4.13 -14.40 -4.07
N ILE A 305 5.08 -13.50 -3.84
CA ILE A 305 6.43 -13.59 -4.43
C ILE A 305 7.21 -14.78 -3.87
N GLU A 306 7.15 -14.99 -2.56
CA GLU A 306 7.92 -16.04 -1.88
C GLU A 306 7.41 -17.45 -2.22
N GLN A 307 6.11 -17.61 -2.31
CA GLN A 307 5.50 -18.90 -2.63
C GLN A 307 5.38 -19.16 -4.11
N ASN A 308 5.51 -18.13 -4.95
CA ASN A 308 5.25 -18.20 -6.40
C ASN A 308 3.82 -18.70 -6.70
N ILE A 309 2.83 -18.22 -5.93
CA ILE A 309 1.42 -18.61 -6.07
C ILE A 309 0.59 -17.38 -6.44
N LEU A 310 -0.32 -17.58 -7.38
CA LEU A 310 -1.29 -16.58 -7.83
C LEU A 310 -2.68 -16.94 -7.29
N TYR A 311 -3.28 -16.02 -6.56
CA TYR A 311 -4.65 -16.10 -6.06
C TYR A 311 -5.55 -15.20 -6.91
N SER A 312 -6.76 -15.64 -7.24
CA SER A 312 -7.73 -14.83 -8.00
C SER A 312 -8.92 -14.46 -7.14
N LEU A 313 -9.39 -13.22 -7.30
CA LEU A 313 -10.62 -12.73 -6.69
C LEU A 313 -11.80 -12.95 -7.64
N ASN A 314 -12.79 -13.68 -7.18
CA ASN A 314 -14.08 -13.76 -7.84
C ASN A 314 -14.94 -12.56 -7.44
N SER A 315 -14.86 -11.48 -8.19
CA SER A 315 -15.68 -10.29 -7.95
C SER A 315 -17.04 -10.43 -8.65
N SER A 316 -18.11 -10.03 -7.94
CA SER A 316 -19.45 -9.95 -8.54
C SER A 316 -19.65 -8.69 -9.39
N MET A 317 -18.72 -7.74 -9.33
CA MET A 317 -18.77 -6.47 -10.07
C MET A 317 -17.52 -6.30 -10.92
N PRO A 318 -17.64 -5.69 -12.12
CA PRO A 318 -16.51 -5.31 -12.93
C PRO A 318 -15.61 -4.33 -12.14
N ILE A 319 -14.30 -4.50 -12.28
CA ILE A 319 -13.32 -3.68 -11.56
C ILE A 319 -12.47 -2.90 -12.56
N ASP A 320 -12.53 -1.57 -12.50
CA ASP A 320 -11.74 -0.66 -13.35
C ASP A 320 -10.49 -0.15 -12.62
N ARG A 321 -10.58 -0.02 -11.29
CA ARG A 321 -9.51 0.53 -10.44
C ARG A 321 -9.46 -0.14 -9.10
N PHE A 322 -8.26 -0.17 -8.55
CA PHE A 322 -8.04 -0.56 -7.17
C PHE A 322 -6.94 0.31 -6.53
N HIS A 323 -6.86 0.28 -5.22
CA HIS A 323 -5.76 0.87 -4.46
C HIS A 323 -5.57 0.11 -3.14
N ILE A 324 -4.32 -0.23 -2.83
CA ILE A 324 -3.95 -0.89 -1.58
C ILE A 324 -3.96 0.14 -0.44
N TYR A 325 -4.49 -0.28 0.70
CA TYR A 325 -4.49 0.52 1.92
C TYR A 325 -3.05 0.71 2.44
N PRO A 326 -2.69 1.89 2.99
CA PRO A 326 -1.32 2.16 3.43
C PRO A 326 -0.73 1.24 4.49
N LEU A 327 -1.51 0.38 5.13
CA LEU A 327 -1.03 -0.65 6.08
C LEU A 327 -1.15 -2.08 5.53
N ASP A 328 -1.38 -2.26 4.25
CA ASP A 328 -1.51 -3.56 3.55
C ASP A 328 -2.62 -4.48 4.08
N SER A 329 -3.50 -4.00 4.95
CA SER A 329 -4.53 -4.86 5.57
C SER A 329 -5.75 -5.08 4.67
N ILE A 330 -6.07 -4.09 3.84
CA ILE A 330 -7.20 -4.08 2.93
C ILE A 330 -6.82 -3.46 1.59
N PHE A 331 -7.64 -3.67 0.59
CA PHE A 331 -7.63 -2.88 -0.64
C PHE A 331 -9.05 -2.51 -1.04
N VAL A 332 -9.15 -1.47 -1.83
CA VAL A 332 -10.42 -0.92 -2.30
C VAL A 332 -10.48 -1.03 -3.80
N THR A 333 -11.62 -1.45 -4.32
CA THR A 333 -11.89 -1.52 -5.75
C THR A 333 -12.99 -0.53 -6.13
N CYS A 334 -12.97 -0.09 -7.37
CA CYS A 334 -13.98 0.80 -7.91
C CYS A 334 -14.24 0.45 -9.38
N ASN A 335 -15.51 0.45 -9.76
CA ASN A 335 -15.90 0.34 -11.16
C ASN A 335 -15.99 1.73 -11.83
N GLN A 336 -16.26 1.77 -13.13
CA GLN A 336 -16.41 3.02 -13.87
C GLN A 336 -17.57 3.88 -13.36
N SER A 337 -18.65 3.26 -12.88
CA SER A 337 -19.81 3.97 -12.34
C SER A 337 -19.56 4.54 -10.93
N GLY A 338 -18.40 4.24 -10.32
CA GLY A 338 -18.03 4.72 -8.99
C GLY A 338 -18.55 3.88 -7.84
N SER A 339 -19.04 2.67 -8.09
CA SER A 339 -19.33 1.71 -7.01
C SER A 339 -18.04 1.21 -6.40
N ILE A 340 -17.95 1.26 -5.08
CA ILE A 340 -16.76 0.89 -4.31
C ILE A 340 -17.01 -0.40 -3.57
N SER A 341 -16.05 -1.32 -3.62
CA SER A 341 -16.00 -2.50 -2.76
C SER A 341 -14.69 -2.53 -1.98
N ILE A 342 -14.75 -3.04 -0.76
CA ILE A 342 -13.59 -3.16 0.12
C ILE A 342 -13.34 -4.64 0.38
N TYR A 343 -12.10 -5.05 0.23
CA TYR A 343 -11.66 -6.43 0.49
C TYR A 343 -10.46 -6.40 1.44
N ASP A 344 -10.34 -7.42 2.27
CA ASP A 344 -9.05 -7.67 2.93
C ASP A 344 -8.06 -8.36 1.96
N MET A 345 -6.82 -8.48 2.38
CA MET A 345 -5.78 -9.09 1.54
C MET A 345 -5.95 -10.62 1.37
N ALA A 346 -6.86 -11.25 2.11
CA ALA A 346 -7.28 -12.64 1.92
C ALA A 346 -8.50 -12.77 0.98
N PHE A 347 -8.90 -11.67 0.33
CA PHE A 347 -10.03 -11.58 -0.59
C PHE A 347 -11.43 -11.74 0.04
N ASN A 348 -11.54 -11.60 1.36
CA ASN A 348 -12.85 -11.53 1.98
C ASN A 348 -13.46 -10.15 1.74
N ASN A 349 -14.73 -10.12 1.32
CA ASN A 349 -15.45 -8.87 1.13
C ASN A 349 -15.82 -8.28 2.49
N ILE A 350 -15.41 -7.03 2.74
CA ILE A 350 -15.72 -6.31 3.95
C ILE A 350 -16.98 -5.49 3.72
N GLN A 351 -18.07 -5.90 4.35
CA GLN A 351 -19.29 -5.09 4.35
C GLN A 351 -19.06 -3.82 5.18
N TYR A 352 -19.35 -2.67 4.60
CA TYR A 352 -19.23 -1.38 5.26
C TYR A 352 -20.53 -0.60 5.16
N ARG A 353 -20.79 0.25 6.17
CA ARG A 353 -21.90 1.19 6.14
C ARG A 353 -21.34 2.61 6.03
N LEU A 354 -21.77 3.32 5.01
CA LEU A 354 -21.46 4.74 4.86
C LEU A 354 -22.52 5.59 5.55
N ARG A 355 -22.10 6.38 6.52
CA ARG A 355 -22.99 7.33 7.19
C ARG A 355 -23.04 8.64 6.41
N ARG A 356 -24.07 8.81 5.61
CA ARG A 356 -24.39 10.08 4.95
C ARG A 356 -25.31 10.87 5.87
N LYS A 357 -25.07 12.16 6.10
CA LYS A 357 -25.74 13.08 7.03
C LYS A 357 -27.00 12.61 7.80
N ASN A 358 -27.88 11.80 7.24
CA ASN A 358 -29.08 11.24 7.88
C ASN A 358 -29.50 9.86 7.34
N PHE A 359 -28.68 9.21 6.50
CA PHE A 359 -29.00 7.91 5.92
C PHE A 359 -27.78 6.99 5.98
N GLU A 360 -28.00 5.76 6.41
CA GLU A 360 -27.03 4.68 6.31
C GLU A 360 -27.25 3.97 4.97
N THR A 361 -26.20 3.88 4.14
CA THR A 361 -26.22 3.09 2.90
C THR A 361 -25.17 1.99 2.99
N GLU A 362 -25.53 0.78 2.63
CA GLU A 362 -24.61 -0.38 2.65
C GLU A 362 -23.61 -0.38 1.49
N HIS A 363 -23.91 0.37 0.43
CA HIS A 363 -23.05 0.48 -0.74
C HIS A 363 -22.90 1.95 -1.13
N PHE A 364 -21.68 2.32 -1.52
CA PHE A 364 -21.44 3.59 -2.16
C PHE A 364 -21.65 3.41 -3.66
N ASP A 365 -22.63 4.09 -4.20
CA ASP A 365 -22.92 4.06 -5.61
C ASP A 365 -23.12 5.49 -6.13
N LEU A 366 -22.34 5.88 -7.12
CA LEU A 366 -22.47 7.16 -7.84
C LEU A 366 -23.54 7.12 -8.93
N ASN A 367 -24.23 6.01 -9.12
CA ASN A 367 -25.18 5.75 -10.24
C ASN A 367 -26.29 6.79 -10.43
N GLN A 368 -26.39 7.79 -9.57
CA GLN A 368 -27.36 8.91 -9.74
C GLN A 368 -26.85 10.06 -10.62
N SER A 369 -25.62 9.97 -11.12
CA SER A 369 -25.03 11.03 -11.93
C SER A 369 -24.25 10.42 -13.08
N ASP A 370 -24.34 11.01 -14.27
CA ASP A 370 -23.52 10.69 -15.46
C ASP A 370 -22.01 10.90 -15.23
N MET A 371 -21.54 10.51 -14.05
CA MET A 371 -20.19 10.74 -13.59
C MET A 371 -19.36 9.46 -13.64
N ILE A 372 -18.18 9.58 -14.21
CA ILE A 372 -17.21 8.50 -14.31
C ILE A 372 -16.14 8.69 -13.21
N ALA A 373 -15.86 7.63 -12.47
CA ALA A 373 -14.75 7.59 -11.55
C ALA A 373 -13.42 7.72 -12.32
N ARG A 374 -12.62 8.75 -12.03
CA ARG A 374 -11.34 9.01 -12.71
C ARG A 374 -10.14 8.63 -11.86
N ARG A 375 -10.24 8.74 -10.55
CA ARG A 375 -9.14 8.42 -9.62
C ARG A 375 -9.70 7.92 -8.30
N LEU A 376 -9.15 6.82 -7.83
CA LEU A 376 -9.37 6.26 -6.50
C LEU A 376 -7.99 6.17 -5.83
N GLN A 377 -7.84 6.72 -4.62
CA GLN A 377 -6.55 6.73 -3.94
C GLN A 377 -6.72 6.90 -2.43
N PHE A 378 -6.00 6.10 -1.64
CA PHE A 378 -5.78 6.42 -0.23
C PHE A 378 -4.79 7.58 -0.14
N LEU A 379 -5.23 8.66 0.47
CA LEU A 379 -4.40 9.84 0.73
C LEU A 379 -3.66 9.72 2.06
N SER A 380 -4.28 9.02 3.01
CA SER A 380 -3.72 8.68 4.30
C SER A 380 -4.42 7.41 4.83
N PRO A 381 -3.93 6.79 5.94
CA PRO A 381 -4.64 5.67 6.56
C PRO A 381 -6.06 5.99 7.04
N LYS A 382 -6.44 7.25 7.06
CA LYS A 382 -7.78 7.68 7.48
C LYS A 382 -8.64 8.24 6.35
N ILE A 383 -8.09 8.41 5.15
CA ILE A 383 -8.79 9.12 4.08
C ILE A 383 -8.62 8.41 2.75
N LEU A 384 -9.74 7.99 2.20
CA LEU A 384 -9.87 7.54 0.82
C LEU A 384 -10.50 8.66 0.00
N ALA A 385 -9.88 9.03 -1.10
CA ALA A 385 -10.41 10.01 -2.05
C ALA A 385 -10.88 9.31 -3.33
N LEU A 386 -12.08 9.69 -3.77
CA LEU A 386 -12.60 9.35 -5.07
C LEU A 386 -12.84 10.64 -5.86
N PHE A 387 -12.19 10.76 -7.00
CA PHE A 387 -12.39 11.85 -7.93
C PHE A 387 -13.22 11.37 -9.11
N SER A 388 -14.33 12.07 -9.40
CA SER A 388 -15.26 11.75 -10.47
C SER A 388 -15.48 12.95 -11.38
N GLN A 389 -15.70 12.70 -12.66
CA GLN A 389 -15.93 13.72 -13.67
C GLN A 389 -17.04 13.27 -14.61
N THR A 390 -17.90 14.18 -15.06
CA THR A 390 -18.90 13.87 -16.10
C THR A 390 -18.23 13.41 -17.38
N ASP A 391 -18.83 12.44 -18.04
CA ASP A 391 -18.32 11.92 -19.30
C ASP A 391 -18.31 13.02 -20.38
N ARG A 392 -17.18 13.17 -21.07
CA ARG A 392 -17.04 14.17 -22.14
C ARG A 392 -17.86 13.82 -23.37
N ASP A 393 -18.08 12.54 -23.62
CA ASP A 393 -18.87 12.10 -24.79
C ASP A 393 -20.36 12.38 -24.61
N PHE A 394 -20.84 12.45 -23.37
CA PHE A 394 -22.21 12.88 -23.05
C PHE A 394 -22.44 14.39 -23.25
N LYS A 395 -21.36 15.19 -23.20
CA LYS A 395 -21.40 16.66 -23.36
C LYS A 395 -21.68 17.14 -24.77
N ILE A 396 -21.32 16.39 -25.78
CA ILE A 396 -21.54 16.78 -27.20
C ILE A 396 -23.04 16.93 -27.48
N LYS A 397 -23.90 16.30 -26.68
CA LYS A 397 -25.35 16.37 -26.81
C LYS A 397 -26.03 17.46 -25.96
N ASN A 398 -25.43 17.86 -24.84
CA ASN A 398 -26.02 18.82 -23.89
C ASN A 398 -24.98 19.85 -23.47
N SER A 399 -25.11 21.09 -23.84
CA SER A 399 -24.19 22.22 -23.66
C SER A 399 -23.86 22.63 -22.20
N TYR A 400 -23.80 21.66 -21.26
CA TYR A 400 -23.47 21.95 -19.85
C TYR A 400 -21.97 21.81 -19.56
N SER A 401 -21.47 22.67 -18.65
CA SER A 401 -20.08 22.59 -18.17
C SER A 401 -19.86 21.27 -17.45
N ALA A 402 -18.67 20.62 -17.64
CA ALA A 402 -18.33 19.40 -16.95
C ALA A 402 -18.41 19.60 -15.44
N ASP A 403 -19.17 18.79 -14.76
CA ASP A 403 -19.17 18.76 -13.32
C ASP A 403 -18.05 17.82 -12.83
N CYS A 404 -17.25 18.34 -11.92
CA CYS A 404 -16.23 17.59 -11.22
C CYS A 404 -16.63 17.49 -9.76
N CYS A 405 -16.60 16.29 -9.23
CA CYS A 405 -16.82 16.04 -7.81
C CYS A 405 -15.62 15.32 -7.23
N PHE A 406 -15.31 15.61 -6.00
CA PHE A 406 -14.45 14.75 -5.21
C PHE A 406 -15.17 14.31 -3.95
N HIS A 407 -14.96 13.06 -3.60
CA HIS A 407 -15.56 12.45 -2.43
C HIS A 407 -14.43 12.07 -1.49
N LEU A 408 -14.55 12.43 -0.23
CA LEU A 408 -13.67 11.97 0.83
C LEU A 408 -14.43 10.98 1.69
N ILE A 409 -13.92 9.76 1.76
CA ILE A 409 -14.39 8.73 2.68
C ILE A 409 -13.43 8.75 3.85
N ILE A 410 -13.94 9.18 5.00
CA ILE A 410 -13.16 9.32 6.21
C ILE A 410 -13.30 8.04 7.02
N ILE A 411 -12.17 7.39 7.24
CA ILE A 411 -12.04 6.18 8.06
C ILE A 411 -11.59 6.66 9.45
N PRO A 412 -12.46 6.71 10.45
CA PRO A 412 -12.13 7.31 11.75
C PRO A 412 -11.02 6.57 12.50
N MET A 413 -10.75 5.32 12.12
CA MET A 413 -9.77 4.48 12.79
C MET A 413 -8.89 3.79 11.76
N THR A 414 -7.61 3.63 12.10
CA THR A 414 -6.69 2.84 11.26
C THR A 414 -7.12 1.38 11.24
N ILE A 415 -7.17 0.80 10.05
CA ILE A 415 -7.51 -0.61 9.82
C ILE A 415 -6.22 -1.40 9.75
N SER A 416 -5.76 -1.92 10.88
CA SER A 416 -4.63 -2.84 10.95
C SER A 416 -5.11 -4.29 10.81
N PHE A 417 -4.19 -5.21 10.52
CA PHE A 417 -4.49 -6.64 10.49
C PHE A 417 -5.05 -7.15 11.81
N GLN A 418 -4.41 -6.75 12.92
CA GLN A 418 -4.90 -7.08 14.27
C GLN A 418 -6.36 -6.68 14.47
N ARG A 419 -6.71 -5.46 14.03
CA ARG A 419 -8.07 -4.97 14.19
C ARG A 419 -9.07 -5.74 13.34
N LEU A 420 -8.73 -6.09 12.10
CA LEU A 420 -9.57 -6.93 11.24
C LEU A 420 -9.84 -8.28 11.89
N ILE A 421 -8.81 -8.93 12.41
CA ILE A 421 -8.94 -10.23 13.08
C ILE A 421 -9.86 -10.12 14.29
N ILE A 422 -9.68 -9.11 15.15
CA ILE A 422 -10.53 -8.89 16.33
C ILE A 422 -12.00 -8.69 15.91
N GLU A 423 -12.24 -7.94 14.86
CA GLU A 423 -13.60 -7.67 14.38
C GLU A 423 -14.26 -8.93 13.79
N TYR A 424 -13.51 -9.74 13.01
CA TYR A 424 -14.00 -11.03 12.53
C TYR A 424 -14.31 -11.99 13.67
N VAL A 425 -13.45 -12.06 14.67
CA VAL A 425 -13.67 -12.86 15.88
C VAL A 425 -14.94 -12.44 16.62
N HIS A 426 -15.18 -11.12 16.79
CA HIS A 426 -16.40 -10.61 17.43
C HIS A 426 -17.68 -10.98 16.66
N ARG A 427 -17.58 -11.23 15.37
CA ARG A 427 -18.69 -11.66 14.51
C ARG A 427 -18.79 -13.16 14.33
N ASN A 428 -17.93 -13.94 15.00
CA ASN A 428 -17.79 -15.40 14.84
C ASN A 428 -17.39 -15.82 13.41
N LEU A 429 -16.73 -14.94 12.65
CA LEU A 429 -16.19 -15.20 11.30
C LEU A 429 -14.74 -15.71 11.44
N TYR A 430 -14.59 -16.91 12.01
CA TYR A 430 -13.28 -17.45 12.38
C TYR A 430 -12.45 -17.86 11.16
N GLU A 431 -13.08 -18.35 10.09
CA GLU A 431 -12.38 -18.73 8.85
C GLU A 431 -11.74 -17.50 8.19
N GLU A 432 -12.47 -16.41 8.12
CA GLU A 432 -11.98 -15.13 7.59
C GLU A 432 -10.82 -14.58 8.44
N ALA A 433 -10.97 -14.64 9.77
CA ALA A 433 -9.92 -14.22 10.69
C ALA A 433 -8.63 -15.05 10.53
N ILE A 434 -8.74 -16.37 10.34
CA ILE A 434 -7.62 -17.29 10.11
C ILE A 434 -6.96 -16.99 8.76
N ASN A 435 -7.76 -16.77 7.72
CA ASN A 435 -7.25 -16.44 6.38
C ASN A 435 -6.45 -15.13 6.41
N VAL A 436 -6.97 -14.10 7.09
CA VAL A 436 -6.23 -12.85 7.32
C VAL A 436 -4.95 -13.10 8.12
N GLN A 437 -5.01 -13.90 9.21
CA GLN A 437 -3.84 -14.22 10.03
C GLN A 437 -2.72 -14.92 9.23
N ARG A 438 -3.08 -15.81 8.31
CA ARG A 438 -2.13 -16.54 7.46
C ARG A 438 -1.39 -15.65 6.48
N ILE A 439 -2.05 -14.60 5.98
CA ILE A 439 -1.49 -13.73 4.93
C ILE A 439 -0.57 -12.64 5.48
N ILE A 440 -0.55 -12.43 6.80
CA ILE A 440 0.30 -11.41 7.42
C ILE A 440 1.77 -11.77 7.24
N ASN A 441 2.57 -10.80 6.79
CA ASN A 441 4.02 -10.92 6.78
C ASN A 441 4.57 -10.63 8.18
N TRP A 442 5.07 -11.67 8.85
CA TRP A 442 5.64 -11.58 10.20
C TRP A 442 6.87 -10.66 10.28
N ASN A 443 7.65 -10.55 9.21
CA ASN A 443 8.84 -9.70 9.20
C ASN A 443 8.50 -8.20 9.20
N CYS A 444 7.36 -7.85 8.62
CA CYS A 444 6.92 -6.46 8.52
C CYS A 444 6.07 -6.00 9.70
N SER A 445 5.23 -6.90 10.24
CA SER A 445 4.19 -6.57 11.21
C SER A 445 4.08 -7.63 12.32
N TYR A 446 5.22 -8.06 12.88
CA TYR A 446 5.24 -9.17 13.87
C TYR A 446 4.41 -8.89 15.12
N ASP A 447 4.34 -7.64 15.59
CA ASP A 447 3.55 -7.27 16.78
C ASP A 447 2.04 -7.42 16.50
N GLU A 448 1.57 -6.99 15.32
CA GLU A 448 0.17 -7.15 14.90
C GLU A 448 -0.17 -8.63 14.66
N ALA A 449 0.73 -9.37 13.99
CA ALA A 449 0.57 -10.79 13.72
C ALA A 449 0.46 -11.61 15.01
N TYR A 450 1.34 -11.35 15.97
CA TYR A 450 1.30 -12.04 17.28
C TYR A 450 0.05 -11.67 18.08
N SER A 451 -0.30 -10.38 18.14
CA SER A 451 -1.49 -9.93 18.86
C SER A 451 -2.79 -10.48 18.24
N GLY A 452 -2.86 -10.54 16.90
CA GLY A 452 -3.96 -11.16 16.17
C GLY A 452 -4.08 -12.65 16.47
N LEU A 453 -2.98 -13.41 16.35
CA LEU A 453 -2.91 -14.82 16.68
C LEU A 453 -3.34 -15.09 18.12
N GLN A 454 -2.83 -14.32 19.07
CA GLN A 454 -3.17 -14.47 20.49
C GLN A 454 -4.66 -14.21 20.75
N SER A 455 -5.22 -13.16 20.14
CA SER A 455 -6.64 -12.83 20.27
C SER A 455 -7.52 -13.93 19.70
N LEU A 456 -7.21 -14.42 18.49
CA LEU A 456 -7.92 -15.49 17.83
C LEU A 456 -7.88 -16.80 18.66
N PHE A 457 -6.68 -17.21 19.08
CA PHE A 457 -6.49 -18.38 19.91
C PHE A 457 -7.28 -18.31 21.23
N GLN A 458 -7.21 -17.15 21.94
CA GLN A 458 -7.90 -16.99 23.23
C GLN A 458 -9.43 -17.03 23.11
N ASN A 459 -9.98 -16.64 21.97
CA ASN A 459 -11.42 -16.74 21.74
C ASN A 459 -11.81 -18.15 21.33
N LEU A 460 -11.09 -18.80 20.41
CA LEU A 460 -11.38 -20.17 19.97
C LEU A 460 -11.34 -21.19 21.12
N ILE A 461 -10.33 -21.10 22.00
CA ILE A 461 -10.17 -22.07 23.09
C ILE A 461 -11.27 -21.99 24.18
N LYS A 462 -12.06 -20.91 24.19
CA LYS A 462 -13.21 -20.74 25.12
C LYS A 462 -14.51 -21.30 24.56
N LEU A 463 -14.55 -21.58 23.25
CA LEU A 463 -15.74 -22.13 22.62
C LEU A 463 -16.00 -23.58 23.08
N PRO A 464 -17.24 -24.02 22.99
CA PRO A 464 -17.55 -25.43 23.21
C PRO A 464 -16.73 -26.31 22.25
N PHE A 465 -16.40 -27.51 22.74
CA PHE A 465 -15.64 -28.47 21.95
C PHE A 465 -16.36 -28.84 20.65
N ASP A 466 -15.66 -28.65 19.53
CA ASP A 466 -16.08 -29.09 18.19
C ASP A 466 -14.80 -29.35 17.36
N ASP A 467 -14.81 -30.40 16.56
CA ASP A 467 -13.68 -30.74 15.69
C ASP A 467 -13.25 -29.58 14.75
N LYS A 468 -14.22 -28.79 14.28
CA LYS A 468 -13.92 -27.58 13.48
C LYS A 468 -13.15 -26.52 14.26
N ILE A 469 -13.48 -26.37 15.56
CA ILE A 469 -12.79 -25.40 16.42
C ILE A 469 -11.36 -25.85 16.67
N ASP A 470 -11.12 -27.13 16.86
CA ASP A 470 -9.78 -27.68 16.99
C ASP A 470 -8.96 -27.44 15.72
N ASP A 471 -9.55 -27.66 14.54
CA ASP A 471 -8.89 -27.40 13.25
C ASP A 471 -8.60 -25.89 13.05
N HIS A 472 -9.49 -25.01 13.53
CA HIS A 472 -9.26 -23.57 13.55
C HIS A 472 -8.11 -23.18 14.47
N ILE A 473 -7.99 -23.81 15.66
CA ILE A 473 -6.85 -23.56 16.58
C ILE A 473 -5.54 -24.06 15.96
N GLU A 474 -5.52 -25.28 15.39
CA GLU A 474 -4.35 -25.80 14.66
C GLU A 474 -3.95 -24.85 13.54
N SER A 475 -4.90 -24.41 12.72
CA SER A 475 -4.67 -23.46 11.61
C SER A 475 -4.15 -22.11 12.10
N THR A 476 -4.62 -21.64 13.26
CA THR A 476 -4.13 -20.40 13.89
C THR A 476 -2.67 -20.54 14.32
N LEU A 477 -2.30 -21.64 14.97
CA LEU A 477 -0.91 -21.90 15.37
C LEU A 477 0.00 -22.14 14.15
N ALA A 478 -0.53 -22.83 13.12
CA ALA A 478 0.19 -23.08 11.87
C ALA A 478 0.55 -21.79 11.13
N SER A 479 -0.19 -20.69 11.30
CA SER A 479 0.13 -19.39 10.68
C SER A 479 1.51 -18.85 11.09
N PHE A 480 2.04 -19.26 12.25
CA PHE A 480 3.41 -18.94 12.68
C PHE A 480 4.39 -20.09 12.41
N LEU A 481 4.00 -21.35 12.61
CA LEU A 481 4.90 -22.49 12.46
C LEU A 481 5.17 -22.86 11.00
N LEU A 482 4.21 -22.58 10.11
CA LEU A 482 4.27 -22.80 8.67
C LEU A 482 3.85 -21.51 7.93
N PRO A 483 4.61 -20.42 8.10
CA PRO A 483 4.24 -19.11 7.57
C PRO A 483 4.32 -19.10 6.04
N MET A 484 3.51 -18.27 5.39
CA MET A 484 3.58 -18.06 3.94
C MET A 484 4.89 -17.43 3.50
N THR A 485 5.43 -16.52 4.29
CA THR A 485 6.74 -15.88 4.08
C THR A 485 7.69 -16.34 5.18
N PRO A 486 8.91 -16.80 4.87
CA PRO A 486 9.89 -17.20 5.87
C PRO A 486 10.10 -16.11 6.93
N ILE A 487 10.05 -16.47 8.19
CA ILE A 487 10.22 -15.52 9.29
C ILE A 487 11.72 -15.34 9.58
N ASP A 488 12.14 -14.09 9.75
CA ASP A 488 13.50 -13.76 10.19
C ASP A 488 13.81 -14.48 11.51
N TYR A 489 14.99 -15.08 11.59
CA TYR A 489 15.43 -15.87 12.73
C TYR A 489 15.32 -15.11 14.08
N LYS A 490 15.63 -13.82 14.10
CA LYS A 490 15.52 -13.00 15.31
C LYS A 490 14.09 -12.85 15.80
N ILE A 491 13.13 -12.68 14.87
CA ILE A 491 11.71 -12.57 15.17
C ILE A 491 11.19 -13.93 15.61
N PHE A 492 11.58 -14.98 14.89
CA PHE A 492 11.19 -16.36 15.20
C PHE A 492 11.62 -16.75 16.63
N GLU A 493 12.90 -16.56 16.99
CA GLU A 493 13.39 -16.85 18.35
C GLU A 493 12.68 -16.05 19.45
N LYS A 494 12.36 -14.78 19.16
CA LYS A 494 11.66 -13.91 20.10
C LYS A 494 10.24 -14.39 20.41
N ILE A 495 9.51 -14.89 19.42
CA ILE A 495 8.08 -15.21 19.52
C ILE A 495 7.86 -16.68 19.84
N LEU A 496 8.72 -17.58 19.40
CA LEU A 496 8.58 -19.03 19.56
C LEU A 496 8.24 -19.49 21.00
N PRO A 497 8.87 -18.95 22.07
CA PRO A 497 8.51 -19.36 23.45
C PRO A 497 7.04 -19.09 23.79
N SER A 498 6.50 -17.96 23.32
CA SER A 498 5.10 -17.59 23.54
C SER A 498 4.16 -18.49 22.75
N ILE A 499 4.48 -18.82 21.50
CA ILE A 499 3.70 -19.77 20.69
C ILE A 499 3.71 -21.17 21.32
N ARG A 500 4.87 -21.62 21.80
CA ARG A 500 4.96 -22.89 22.53
C ARG A 500 4.03 -22.94 23.74
N GLN A 501 3.90 -21.85 24.49
CA GLN A 501 2.96 -21.78 25.61
C GLN A 501 1.50 -21.90 25.16
N LEU A 502 1.13 -21.28 24.03
CA LEU A 502 -0.21 -21.43 23.44
C LEU A 502 -0.46 -22.88 22.99
N ALA A 503 0.52 -23.49 22.32
CA ALA A 503 0.44 -24.88 21.89
C ALA A 503 0.29 -25.85 23.10
N ILE A 504 0.98 -25.59 24.22
CA ILE A 504 0.81 -26.36 25.45
C ILE A 504 -0.62 -26.19 26.04
N LYS A 505 -1.17 -24.98 26.00
CA LYS A 505 -2.57 -24.75 26.41
C LYS A 505 -3.54 -25.52 25.52
N PHE A 506 -3.30 -25.55 24.22
CA PHE A 506 -4.11 -26.33 23.27
C PHE A 506 -3.97 -27.82 23.53
N PHE A 507 -2.78 -28.32 23.81
CA PHE A 507 -2.57 -29.72 24.24
C PHE A 507 -3.45 -30.10 25.43
N TYR A 508 -3.51 -29.29 26.50
CA TYR A 508 -4.39 -29.55 27.63
C TYR A 508 -5.89 -29.47 27.29
N HIS A 509 -6.25 -28.60 26.34
CA HIS A 509 -7.61 -28.53 25.83
C HIS A 509 -8.00 -29.85 25.12
N LEU A 510 -7.14 -30.37 24.23
CA LEU A 510 -7.33 -31.65 23.55
C LEU A 510 -7.44 -32.82 24.52
N LEU A 511 -6.58 -32.87 25.54
CA LEU A 511 -6.65 -33.92 26.58
C LEU A 511 -7.98 -33.93 27.34
N ARG A 512 -8.47 -32.74 27.73
CA ARG A 512 -9.75 -32.62 28.45
C ARG A 512 -10.92 -33.09 27.61
N ASN A 513 -10.84 -32.92 26.32
CA ASN A 513 -11.90 -33.24 25.36
C ASN A 513 -11.76 -34.68 24.78
N GLY A 514 -10.73 -35.41 25.19
CA GLY A 514 -10.52 -36.80 24.75
C GLY A 514 -9.92 -36.95 23.34
N SER A 515 -9.48 -35.86 22.70
CA SER A 515 -8.83 -35.88 21.38
C SER A 515 -7.36 -36.32 21.48
N LEU A 516 -7.13 -37.56 21.94
CA LEU A 516 -5.80 -38.07 22.29
C LEU A 516 -4.87 -38.16 21.07
N GLU A 517 -5.39 -38.50 19.89
CA GLU A 517 -4.57 -38.57 18.67
C GLU A 517 -4.01 -37.20 18.26
N LYS A 518 -4.85 -36.15 18.27
CA LYS A 518 -4.40 -34.77 17.99
C LYS A 518 -3.41 -34.30 19.07
N ALA A 519 -3.68 -34.61 20.35
CA ALA A 519 -2.76 -34.30 21.45
C ALA A 519 -1.40 -35.01 21.29
N HIS A 520 -1.40 -36.26 20.83
CA HIS A 520 -0.17 -37.02 20.57
C HIS A 520 0.66 -36.40 19.46
N ARG A 521 0.04 -36.05 18.33
CA ARG A 521 0.74 -35.33 17.23
C ARG A 521 1.37 -34.02 17.71
N LEU A 522 0.62 -33.24 18.49
CA LEU A 522 1.11 -31.98 19.04
C LEU A 522 2.28 -32.18 20.03
N ALA A 523 2.26 -33.28 20.84
CA ALA A 523 3.38 -33.60 21.72
C ALA A 523 4.65 -33.97 20.97
N ILE A 524 4.54 -34.63 19.80
CA ILE A 524 5.67 -34.93 18.89
C ILE A 524 6.30 -33.63 18.38
N GLU A 525 5.48 -32.69 17.92
CA GLU A 525 5.94 -31.39 17.42
C GLU A 525 6.64 -30.55 18.51
N LEU A 526 6.08 -30.58 19.74
CA LEU A 526 6.65 -29.83 20.87
C LEU A 526 7.89 -30.48 21.47
N LYS A 527 8.17 -31.76 21.16
CA LYS A 527 9.30 -32.55 21.66
C LYS A 527 9.43 -32.46 23.19
N SER A 528 8.32 -32.56 23.92
CA SER A 528 8.29 -32.37 25.36
C SER A 528 8.05 -33.69 26.11
N PRO A 529 9.06 -34.22 26.86
CA PRO A 529 8.93 -35.45 27.64
C PRO A 529 7.75 -35.43 28.59
N ARG A 530 7.48 -34.26 29.20
CA ARG A 530 6.39 -34.06 30.14
C ARG A 530 5.01 -34.29 29.49
N LEU A 531 4.80 -33.85 28.25
CA LEU A 531 3.53 -34.01 27.55
C LEU A 531 3.30 -35.48 27.18
N PHE A 532 4.33 -36.19 26.77
CA PHE A 532 4.24 -37.63 26.52
C PHE A 532 3.92 -38.44 27.77
N LEU A 533 4.48 -38.10 28.93
CA LEU A 533 4.12 -38.76 30.21
C LEU A 533 2.65 -38.53 30.56
N LEU A 534 2.12 -37.33 30.33
CA LEU A 534 0.70 -37.05 30.53
C LEU A 534 -0.18 -37.87 29.58
N LEU A 535 0.20 -37.96 28.31
CA LEU A 535 -0.50 -38.80 27.32
C LEU A 535 -0.49 -40.27 27.73
N SER A 536 0.66 -40.83 28.13
CA SER A 536 0.76 -42.20 28.60
C SER A 536 -0.21 -42.47 29.77
N HIS A 537 -0.32 -41.51 30.70
CA HIS A 537 -1.28 -41.62 31.80
C HIS A 537 -2.74 -41.61 31.31
N HIS A 538 -3.11 -40.71 30.38
CA HIS A 538 -4.46 -40.65 29.82
C HIS A 538 -4.83 -41.90 29.00
N TYR A 539 -3.90 -42.44 28.20
CA TYR A 539 -4.12 -43.69 27.47
C TYR A 539 -4.36 -44.86 28.40
N ARG A 540 -3.65 -44.94 29.54
CA ARG A 540 -3.91 -45.98 30.57
C ARG A 540 -5.29 -45.85 31.18
N ILE A 541 -5.75 -44.62 31.49
CA ILE A 541 -7.11 -44.40 32.01
C ILE A 541 -8.17 -44.91 31.01
N ASN A 542 -7.91 -44.75 29.72
CA ASN A 542 -8.79 -45.19 28.64
C ASN A 542 -8.57 -46.66 28.23
N SER A 543 -7.78 -47.43 29.00
CA SER A 543 -7.48 -48.84 28.76
C SER A 543 -6.79 -49.13 27.40
N ASP A 544 -6.03 -48.17 26.88
CA ASP A 544 -5.22 -48.35 25.68
C ASP A 544 -3.72 -48.46 26.07
N ASP A 545 -3.36 -49.66 26.55
CA ASP A 545 -2.01 -49.92 27.05
C ASP A 545 -0.94 -49.85 25.96
N GLU A 546 -1.29 -50.15 24.72
CA GLU A 546 -0.33 -50.08 23.58
C GLU A 546 0.12 -48.63 23.30
N GLN A 547 -0.84 -47.71 23.19
CA GLN A 547 -0.52 -46.31 22.96
C GLN A 547 0.13 -45.67 24.20
N ALA A 548 -0.27 -46.11 25.40
CA ALA A 548 0.35 -45.68 26.64
C ALA A 548 1.87 -46.03 26.68
N LEU A 549 2.21 -47.26 26.26
CA LEU A 549 3.61 -47.68 26.20
C LEU A 549 4.40 -46.89 25.14
N LYS A 550 3.83 -46.71 23.94
CA LYS A 550 4.46 -45.88 22.87
C LYS A 550 4.74 -44.47 23.35
N ALA A 551 3.77 -43.81 23.97
CA ALA A 551 3.95 -42.47 24.51
C ALA A 551 5.04 -42.41 25.60
N TYR A 552 5.11 -43.43 26.46
CA TYR A 552 6.14 -43.53 27.49
C TYR A 552 7.55 -43.71 26.88
N GLU A 553 7.69 -44.54 25.84
CA GLU A 553 8.97 -44.73 25.15
C GLU A 553 9.41 -43.44 24.42
N GLN A 554 8.47 -42.70 23.81
CA GLN A 554 8.75 -41.40 23.24
C GLN A 554 9.19 -40.36 24.28
N ALA A 555 8.58 -40.39 25.48
CA ALA A 555 9.05 -39.55 26.57
C ALA A 555 10.51 -39.78 26.92
N LYS A 556 10.96 -41.06 26.92
CA LYS A 556 12.36 -41.43 27.16
C LYS A 556 13.30 -41.03 26.04
N SER A 557 12.85 -41.10 24.80
CA SER A 557 13.66 -40.73 23.65
C SER A 557 13.85 -39.19 23.49
N CYS A 558 13.03 -38.38 24.15
CA CYS A 558 13.13 -36.93 24.15
C CYS A 558 14.05 -36.38 25.27
N VAL A 559 14.53 -37.21 26.20
CA VAL A 559 15.51 -36.87 27.23
C VAL A 559 16.92 -37.14 26.72
#